data_d7b0a321f963237f76040124c4b80b16
#
_entry.id   d7b0a321f963237f76040124c4b80b16
#
_cell.length_a   1.000
_cell.length_b   1.000
_cell.length_c   1.000
_cell.angle_alpha   90.00
_cell.angle_beta   90.00
_cell.angle_gamma   90.00
#
_symmetry.space_group_name_H-M   'P 1'
#
loop_
_entity.id
_entity.type
_entity.pdbx_description
1 polymer ?
#
loop_
_entity_poly.entity_id
_entity_poly.type
_entity_poly.pdbx_seq_one_letter_code
_entity_poly.pdbx_strand_id
1 'polypeptide(L)'
;MEVNDRRFLHSPLRLAKQGVFGSEKEASGLILLDLPDFDSTVLANREIATKLAGQVDVLIWVLDPQKYADAAVHHDFIRPLSAHGAVTLVVLNQIDNLREAQRVPVMTSLRSILERDGLGNPRLLGVSAATGEGIEGLRQEIAKVVTARSAASNRLAADVATIAERLGDGHGVEELKTPPDKAKRELIQNLAVASGMDTVVDAVRTSYRLDARKKTGWPLTRWLSNFRPDPLRRLNLKSTDVNPKLNRTSLPAPGLAQRAQADSAVRAYAEGAGAGAPEPWKASIRRAARHHTHELPDRLDQAIANTDVKATKGAWWWPLVSVIQWMSLATALTGALWLAALAAVQYLQFSLPPAPRVEGIPVPTLMLILGILLGLVLGVLSGIAARVGSSGRARKARKALLGAMAAVAEEAVVDPVDAEINRHNQFIGALRRARG
;
A
#
# COMPACT_ATOMS: atom_id res chain seq x y z
N MET A 1 10.19 -19.53 15.32
CA MET A 1 11.22 -19.77 16.37
C MET A 1 11.75 -21.18 16.12
N GLU A 2 12.83 -21.29 15.34
CA GLU A 2 13.46 -22.57 15.04
C GLU A 2 14.08 -23.11 16.33
N VAL A 3 13.55 -24.25 16.77
CA VAL A 3 14.18 -25.03 17.85
C VAL A 3 15.36 -25.79 17.21
N ASN A 4 16.49 -25.11 17.12
CA ASN A 4 17.73 -25.67 16.57
C ASN A 4 18.60 -26.25 17.68
N ASP A 5 18.02 -26.97 18.65
CA ASP A 5 18.77 -27.69 19.67
C ASP A 5 18.75 -29.20 19.37
N ARG A 6 19.73 -29.63 18.59
CA ARG A 6 19.93 -31.03 18.16
C ARG A 6 20.11 -32.05 19.31
N ARG A 7 20.11 -31.61 20.56
CA ARG A 7 20.29 -32.48 21.74
C ARG A 7 19.04 -33.27 22.12
N PHE A 8 17.85 -32.91 21.59
CA PHE A 8 16.56 -33.55 21.92
C PHE A 8 15.97 -34.42 20.83
N LEU A 9 16.62 -34.51 19.67
CA LEU A 9 16.18 -35.37 18.58
C LEU A 9 17.03 -36.66 18.57
N HIS A 10 16.75 -37.58 19.45
CA HIS A 10 17.10 -38.96 19.20
C HIS A 10 16.23 -39.46 18.04
N SER A 11 16.90 -39.67 16.94
CA SER A 11 16.37 -39.97 15.60
C SER A 11 15.11 -40.88 15.63
N PRO A 12 13.89 -40.35 15.40
CA PRO A 12 12.67 -41.19 15.32
C PRO A 12 12.73 -42.21 14.17
N LEU A 13 13.51 -41.90 13.15
CA LEU A 13 13.75 -42.77 11.97
C LEU A 13 14.47 -44.10 12.30
N ARG A 14 15.26 -44.19 13.38
CA ARG A 14 15.92 -45.44 13.75
C ARG A 14 14.99 -46.42 14.48
N LEU A 15 14.04 -45.94 15.27
CA LEU A 15 13.07 -46.76 15.98
C LEU A 15 12.01 -47.33 15.02
N ALA A 16 11.56 -46.56 14.03
CA ALA A 16 10.66 -47.03 12.99
C ALA A 16 11.31 -48.09 12.05
N LYS A 17 12.60 -47.94 11.74
CA LYS A 17 13.37 -48.91 10.92
C LYS A 17 13.75 -50.19 11.65
N GLN A 18 13.71 -50.25 12.98
CA GLN A 18 14.08 -51.42 13.79
C GLN A 18 12.90 -52.33 14.17
N GLY A 19 11.74 -52.23 13.47
CA GLY A 19 10.66 -53.21 13.64
C GLY A 19 9.92 -53.14 14.98
N VAL A 20 9.89 -51.98 15.63
CA VAL A 20 9.11 -51.75 16.89
C VAL A 20 7.62 -51.92 16.64
N PHE A 21 7.14 -51.61 15.45
CA PHE A 21 5.76 -51.85 14.98
C PHE A 21 5.81 -52.82 13.79
N GLY A 22 4.96 -53.79 13.78
CA GLY A 22 4.98 -54.96 12.87
C GLY A 22 4.83 -54.64 11.38
N SER A 23 4.45 -53.43 10.99
CA SER A 23 4.47 -52.96 9.61
C SER A 23 4.83 -51.48 9.51
N GLU A 24 5.52 -51.09 8.41
CA GLU A 24 5.83 -49.67 8.14
C GLU A 24 4.57 -48.78 8.06
N LYS A 25 3.42 -49.35 7.70
CA LYS A 25 2.14 -48.64 7.63
C LYS A 25 1.58 -48.26 9.01
N GLU A 26 1.82 -49.09 10.04
CA GLU A 26 1.31 -48.84 11.39
C GLU A 26 2.10 -47.75 12.13
N ALA A 27 3.34 -47.54 11.76
CA ALA A 27 4.21 -46.51 12.33
C ALA A 27 4.26 -45.20 11.50
N SER A 28 3.53 -45.12 10.41
CA SER A 28 3.50 -43.96 9.51
C SER A 28 2.89 -42.77 10.24
N GLY A 29 3.69 -41.71 10.44
CA GLY A 29 3.27 -40.49 11.12
C GLY A 29 3.48 -40.48 12.65
N LEU A 30 4.05 -41.53 13.25
CA LEU A 30 4.38 -41.53 14.68
C LEU A 30 5.77 -40.91 14.91
N ILE A 31 5.83 -39.93 15.79
CA ILE A 31 7.06 -39.33 16.32
C ILE A 31 7.08 -39.56 17.82
N LEU A 32 8.06 -40.31 18.33
CA LEU A 32 8.29 -40.48 19.76
C LEU A 32 9.36 -39.49 20.21
N LEU A 33 9.03 -38.70 21.22
CA LEU A 33 9.92 -37.76 21.89
C LEU A 33 10.28 -38.31 23.26
N ASP A 34 11.56 -38.56 23.49
CA ASP A 34 12.08 -38.91 24.81
C ASP A 34 12.38 -37.62 25.59
N LEU A 35 11.71 -37.45 26.72
CA LEU A 35 11.80 -36.26 27.54
C LEU A 35 12.76 -36.50 28.71
N PRO A 36 13.47 -35.46 29.19
CA PRO A 36 14.28 -35.57 30.40
C PRO A 36 13.43 -35.97 31.62
N ASP A 37 14.05 -36.62 32.59
CA ASP A 37 13.39 -37.04 33.82
C ASP A 37 12.69 -35.87 34.53
N PHE A 38 11.42 -36.08 34.92
CA PHE A 38 10.60 -35.07 35.60
C PHE A 38 11.07 -34.78 37.01
N ASP A 39 11.72 -35.74 37.67
CA ASP A 39 12.29 -35.58 39.03
C ASP A 39 13.71 -34.96 38.99
N SER A 40 14.14 -34.50 37.81
CA SER A 40 15.38 -33.78 37.67
C SER A 40 15.39 -32.51 38.54
N THR A 41 16.44 -32.33 39.32
CA THR A 41 16.69 -31.12 40.10
C THR A 41 16.99 -29.90 39.25
N VAL A 42 17.17 -30.06 37.95
CA VAL A 42 17.46 -29.00 36.97
C VAL A 42 16.15 -28.37 36.47
N LEU A 43 15.83 -27.16 36.94
CA LEU A 43 14.63 -26.39 36.57
C LEU A 43 14.40 -26.30 35.05
N ALA A 44 15.47 -26.12 34.26
CA ALA A 44 15.40 -26.04 32.79
C ALA A 44 14.83 -27.30 32.15
N ASN A 45 15.10 -28.48 32.69
CA ASN A 45 14.56 -29.76 32.19
C ASN A 45 13.06 -29.86 32.45
N ARG A 46 12.59 -29.39 33.61
CA ARG A 46 11.17 -29.37 33.98
C ARG A 46 10.38 -28.41 33.05
N GLU A 47 10.90 -27.23 32.80
CA GLU A 47 10.25 -26.27 31.88
C GLU A 47 10.14 -26.81 30.41
N ILE A 48 11.20 -27.46 29.95
CA ILE A 48 11.21 -28.09 28.63
C ILE A 48 10.18 -29.21 28.54
N ALA A 49 10.16 -30.11 29.53
CA ALA A 49 9.23 -31.22 29.59
C ALA A 49 7.77 -30.72 29.67
N THR A 50 7.46 -29.73 30.51
CA THR A 50 6.13 -29.13 30.60
C THR A 50 5.70 -28.46 29.30
N LYS A 51 6.59 -27.71 28.67
CA LYS A 51 6.29 -27.04 27.39
C LYS A 51 6.02 -28.03 26.26
N LEU A 52 6.83 -29.08 26.14
CA LEU A 52 6.65 -30.13 25.13
C LEU A 52 5.41 -30.98 25.39
N ALA A 53 5.11 -31.30 26.64
CA ALA A 53 3.91 -32.03 27.01
C ALA A 53 2.61 -31.34 26.57
N GLY A 54 2.57 -30.02 26.54
CA GLY A 54 1.43 -29.24 26.02
C GLY A 54 1.34 -29.18 24.46
N GLN A 55 2.34 -29.70 23.75
CA GLN A 55 2.41 -29.64 22.29
C GLN A 55 2.27 -31.00 21.60
N VAL A 56 2.24 -32.09 22.38
CA VAL A 56 2.15 -33.46 21.85
C VAL A 56 0.68 -33.95 21.81
N ASP A 57 0.39 -34.82 20.85
CA ASP A 57 -0.94 -35.43 20.71
C ASP A 57 -1.23 -36.49 21.74
N VAL A 58 -0.20 -37.16 22.24
CA VAL A 58 -0.28 -38.26 23.23
C VAL A 58 0.86 -38.11 24.21
N LEU A 59 0.53 -38.25 25.50
CA LEU A 59 1.49 -38.28 26.60
C LEU A 59 1.55 -39.68 27.17
N ILE A 60 2.76 -40.25 27.26
CA ILE A 60 2.98 -41.56 27.87
C ILE A 60 3.78 -41.36 29.16
N TRP A 61 3.12 -41.58 30.30
CA TRP A 61 3.76 -41.57 31.61
C TRP A 61 4.36 -42.92 31.90
N VAL A 62 5.65 -42.98 32.12
CA VAL A 62 6.37 -44.21 32.46
C VAL A 62 6.74 -44.10 33.95
N LEU A 63 6.09 -44.89 34.80
CA LEU A 63 6.27 -44.97 36.23
C LEU A 63 6.93 -46.28 36.59
N ASP A 64 7.59 -46.34 37.74
CA ASP A 64 8.11 -47.57 38.34
C ASP A 64 7.40 -47.94 39.65
N PRO A 65 7.47 -49.22 40.10
CA PRO A 65 6.79 -49.66 41.29
C PRO A 65 7.28 -49.03 42.62
N GLN A 66 8.45 -48.36 42.58
CA GLN A 66 9.00 -47.70 43.77
C GLN A 66 8.50 -46.26 43.91
N LYS A 67 8.25 -45.59 42.76
CA LYS A 67 7.92 -44.17 42.67
C LYS A 67 6.50 -43.88 42.15
N TYR A 68 5.67 -44.90 41.82
CA TYR A 68 4.34 -44.68 41.24
C TYR A 68 3.38 -43.85 42.10
N ALA A 69 3.63 -43.75 43.39
CA ALA A 69 2.83 -42.96 44.33
C ALA A 69 3.55 -41.67 44.76
N ASP A 70 4.59 -41.22 44.08
CA ASP A 70 5.31 -40.00 44.42
C ASP A 70 4.40 -38.77 44.23
N ALA A 71 4.15 -38.09 45.35
CA ALA A 71 3.27 -36.93 45.38
C ALA A 71 3.72 -35.78 44.47
N ALA A 72 5.04 -35.60 44.27
CA ALA A 72 5.57 -34.56 43.41
C ALA A 72 5.24 -34.82 41.92
N VAL A 73 5.37 -36.07 41.47
CA VAL A 73 5.00 -36.45 40.08
C VAL A 73 3.51 -36.24 39.83
N HIS A 74 2.69 -36.60 40.78
CA HIS A 74 1.22 -36.49 40.66
C HIS A 74 0.76 -35.01 40.70
N HIS A 75 1.24 -34.24 41.69
CA HIS A 75 0.77 -32.90 41.95
C HIS A 75 1.34 -31.89 40.91
N ASP A 76 2.62 -32.00 40.60
CA ASP A 76 3.31 -31.00 39.79
C ASP A 76 3.18 -31.26 38.29
N PHE A 77 2.89 -32.51 37.87
CA PHE A 77 2.90 -32.86 36.44
C PHE A 77 1.60 -33.56 36.00
N ILE A 78 1.18 -34.67 36.60
CA ILE A 78 0.04 -35.42 36.07
C ILE A 78 -1.25 -34.62 36.19
N ARG A 79 -1.51 -34.01 37.35
CA ARG A 79 -2.71 -33.24 37.63
C ARG A 79 -2.87 -31.98 36.77
N PRO A 80 -1.87 -31.11 36.58
CA PRO A 80 -1.96 -29.97 35.69
C PRO A 80 -2.16 -30.35 34.23
N LEU A 81 -1.53 -31.44 33.77
CA LEU A 81 -1.58 -31.87 32.37
C LEU A 81 -2.82 -32.73 32.05
N SER A 82 -3.53 -33.24 33.04
CA SER A 82 -4.79 -33.95 32.84
C SER A 82 -5.88 -33.07 32.20
N ALA A 83 -5.84 -31.78 32.45
CA ALA A 83 -6.81 -30.79 31.94
C ALA A 83 -6.65 -30.48 30.44
N HIS A 84 -5.51 -30.82 29.79
CA HIS A 84 -5.22 -30.43 28.41
C HIS A 84 -5.79 -31.37 27.34
N GLY A 85 -6.70 -32.28 27.65
CA GLY A 85 -7.42 -33.14 26.69
C GLY A 85 -6.54 -34.08 25.85
N ALA A 86 -5.25 -34.15 26.13
CA ALA A 86 -4.35 -35.07 25.46
C ALA A 86 -4.72 -36.52 25.86
N VAL A 87 -4.62 -37.42 24.91
CA VAL A 87 -4.78 -38.86 25.25
C VAL A 87 -3.60 -39.27 26.10
N THR A 88 -3.86 -39.60 27.36
CA THR A 88 -2.84 -39.99 28.31
C THR A 88 -2.78 -41.49 28.44
N LEU A 89 -1.63 -42.07 28.23
CA LEU A 89 -1.28 -43.45 28.49
C LEU A 89 -0.38 -43.49 29.73
N VAL A 90 -0.70 -44.36 30.66
CA VAL A 90 0.16 -44.56 31.85
C VAL A 90 0.72 -45.98 31.81
N VAL A 91 1.99 -46.10 31.96
CA VAL A 91 2.74 -47.35 31.91
C VAL A 91 3.46 -47.55 33.23
N LEU A 92 3.14 -48.62 33.92
CA LEU A 92 3.94 -49.07 35.06
C LEU A 92 4.99 -50.04 34.55
N ASN A 93 6.22 -49.56 34.43
CA ASN A 93 7.35 -50.37 34.02
C ASN A 93 7.92 -51.17 35.17
N GLN A 94 8.82 -52.13 34.90
CA GLN A 94 9.48 -52.98 35.90
C GLN A 94 8.50 -53.86 36.72
N ILE A 95 7.40 -54.33 36.14
CA ILE A 95 6.45 -55.20 36.81
C ILE A 95 7.05 -56.56 37.20
N ASP A 96 8.17 -56.94 36.56
CA ASP A 96 8.97 -58.11 36.90
C ASP A 96 9.57 -58.05 38.32
N ASN A 97 9.76 -56.83 38.88
CA ASN A 97 10.21 -56.62 40.25
C ASN A 97 9.10 -56.85 41.27
N LEU A 98 7.83 -57.00 40.82
CA LEU A 98 6.69 -57.28 41.69
C LEU A 98 6.37 -58.81 41.71
N ARG A 99 6.13 -59.34 42.90
CA ARG A 99 5.58 -60.70 43.03
C ARG A 99 4.18 -60.73 42.40
N GLU A 100 3.81 -61.83 41.81
CA GLU A 100 2.52 -62.01 41.16
C GLU A 100 1.33 -61.48 41.99
N ALA A 101 1.29 -61.87 43.28
CA ALA A 101 0.26 -61.39 44.21
C ALA A 101 0.23 -59.89 44.48
N GLN A 102 1.29 -59.14 44.15
CA GLN A 102 1.39 -57.70 44.37
C GLN A 102 1.00 -56.91 43.12
N ARG A 103 1.02 -57.49 41.91
CA ARG A 103 0.75 -56.77 40.67
C ARG A 103 -0.64 -56.16 40.60
N VAL A 104 -1.69 -56.93 40.88
CA VAL A 104 -3.07 -56.42 40.87
C VAL A 104 -3.33 -55.34 41.91
N PRO A 105 -2.93 -55.49 43.19
CA PRO A 105 -3.03 -54.41 44.17
C PRO A 105 -2.33 -53.12 43.79
N VAL A 106 -1.11 -53.17 43.26
CA VAL A 106 -0.34 -51.98 42.82
C VAL A 106 -1.03 -51.30 41.64
N MET A 107 -1.47 -52.06 40.65
CA MET A 107 -2.20 -51.51 39.48
C MET A 107 -3.53 -50.86 39.91
N THR A 108 -4.25 -51.46 40.86
CA THR A 108 -5.49 -50.89 41.39
C THR A 108 -5.23 -49.61 42.18
N SER A 109 -4.20 -49.59 43.02
CA SER A 109 -3.77 -48.42 43.79
C SER A 109 -3.40 -47.27 42.85
N LEU A 110 -2.54 -47.53 41.82
CA LEU A 110 -2.13 -46.51 40.83
C LEU A 110 -3.36 -45.97 40.10
N ARG A 111 -4.29 -46.83 39.63
CA ARG A 111 -5.54 -46.40 39.01
C ARG A 111 -6.32 -45.41 39.88
N SER A 112 -6.52 -45.75 41.16
CA SER A 112 -7.23 -44.89 42.10
C SER A 112 -6.55 -43.54 42.33
N ILE A 113 -5.21 -43.49 42.30
CA ILE A 113 -4.45 -42.26 42.41
C ILE A 113 -4.66 -41.39 41.14
N LEU A 114 -4.56 -41.99 39.96
CA LEU A 114 -4.73 -41.28 38.67
C LEU A 114 -6.15 -40.73 38.48
N GLU A 115 -7.17 -41.47 38.94
CA GLU A 115 -8.56 -41.00 38.95
C GLU A 115 -8.74 -39.77 39.88
N ARG A 116 -8.11 -39.74 41.02
CA ARG A 116 -8.09 -38.57 41.91
C ARG A 116 -7.35 -37.39 41.34
N ASP A 117 -6.37 -37.61 40.47
CA ASP A 117 -5.62 -36.56 39.77
C ASP A 117 -6.35 -35.99 38.54
N GLY A 118 -7.58 -36.46 38.25
CA GLY A 118 -8.43 -35.95 37.21
C GLY A 118 -8.40 -36.74 35.89
N LEU A 119 -7.72 -37.89 35.87
CA LEU A 119 -7.78 -38.82 34.73
C LEU A 119 -8.99 -39.75 34.92
N GLY A 120 -10.13 -39.38 34.36
CA GLY A 120 -11.43 -40.06 34.59
C GLY A 120 -11.49 -41.53 34.19
N ASN A 121 -10.68 -42.00 33.30
CA ASN A 121 -10.54 -43.42 32.93
C ASN A 121 -9.12 -43.65 32.38
N PRO A 122 -8.10 -43.75 33.24
CA PRO A 122 -6.72 -43.87 32.81
C PRO A 122 -6.47 -45.19 32.09
N ARG A 123 -5.88 -45.11 30.89
CA ARG A 123 -5.35 -46.28 30.19
C ARG A 123 -4.04 -46.69 30.87
N LEU A 124 -4.12 -47.68 31.76
CA LEU A 124 -3.00 -48.13 32.56
C LEU A 124 -2.52 -49.49 32.09
N LEU A 125 -1.23 -49.61 31.78
CA LEU A 125 -0.58 -50.82 31.31
C LEU A 125 0.61 -51.16 32.23
N GLY A 126 0.72 -52.44 32.60
CA GLY A 126 1.93 -52.97 33.25
C GLY A 126 2.87 -53.54 32.21
N VAL A 127 4.14 -53.16 32.25
CA VAL A 127 5.18 -53.65 31.33
C VAL A 127 6.49 -53.93 32.03
N SER A 128 7.31 -54.74 31.44
CA SER A 128 8.74 -54.86 31.79
C SER A 128 9.58 -54.71 30.54
N ALA A 129 10.38 -53.64 30.51
CA ALA A 129 11.33 -53.45 29.46
C ALA A 129 12.47 -54.48 29.47
N ALA A 130 12.75 -55.09 30.63
CA ALA A 130 13.78 -56.11 30.79
C ALA A 130 13.36 -57.47 30.24
N THR A 131 12.10 -57.91 30.50
CA THR A 131 11.59 -59.21 30.08
C THR A 131 10.77 -59.16 28.80
N GLY A 132 10.34 -57.99 28.35
CA GLY A 132 9.42 -57.83 27.23
C GLY A 132 7.94 -58.03 27.58
N GLU A 133 7.63 -58.37 28.83
CA GLU A 133 6.26 -58.55 29.27
C GLU A 133 5.43 -57.28 29.11
N GLY A 134 4.23 -57.38 28.54
CA GLY A 134 3.31 -56.26 28.32
C GLY A 134 3.66 -55.31 27.22
N ILE A 135 4.87 -55.36 26.61
CA ILE A 135 5.32 -54.45 25.57
C ILE A 135 4.45 -54.54 24.31
N GLU A 136 4.01 -55.73 23.94
CA GLU A 136 3.12 -55.87 22.76
C GLU A 136 1.76 -55.18 22.98
N GLY A 137 1.22 -55.28 24.19
CA GLY A 137 0.00 -54.55 24.59
C GLY A 137 0.19 -53.03 24.48
N LEU A 138 1.33 -52.53 24.94
CA LEU A 138 1.66 -51.11 24.83
C LEU A 138 1.75 -50.64 23.34
N ARG A 139 2.39 -51.45 22.48
CA ARG A 139 2.45 -51.17 21.04
C ARG A 139 1.07 -51.07 20.42
N GLN A 140 0.19 -52.02 20.73
CA GLN A 140 -1.19 -52.01 20.24
C GLN A 140 -1.99 -50.80 20.71
N GLU A 141 -1.82 -50.38 21.94
CA GLU A 141 -2.51 -49.19 22.45
C GLU A 141 -1.98 -47.89 21.78
N ILE A 142 -0.68 -47.77 21.55
CA ILE A 142 -0.10 -46.64 20.79
C ILE A 142 -0.63 -46.69 19.34
N ALA A 143 -0.64 -47.83 18.68
CA ALA A 143 -1.15 -47.98 17.31
C ALA A 143 -2.65 -47.60 17.24
N LYS A 144 -3.48 -47.99 18.18
CA LYS A 144 -4.90 -47.61 18.23
C LYS A 144 -5.07 -46.10 18.31
N VAL A 145 -4.28 -45.44 19.15
CA VAL A 145 -4.35 -43.97 19.33
C VAL A 145 -3.90 -43.24 18.05
N VAL A 146 -2.79 -43.68 17.45
CA VAL A 146 -2.30 -43.14 16.18
C VAL A 146 -3.34 -43.29 15.07
N THR A 147 -3.93 -44.50 14.94
CA THR A 147 -4.97 -44.78 13.94
C THR A 147 -6.22 -43.92 14.17
N ALA A 148 -6.67 -43.77 15.41
CA ALA A 148 -7.83 -42.93 15.74
C ALA A 148 -7.58 -41.46 15.42
N ARG A 149 -6.39 -40.94 15.68
CA ARG A 149 -5.97 -39.56 15.33
C ARG A 149 -5.87 -39.38 13.81
N SER A 150 -5.28 -40.32 13.09
CA SER A 150 -5.22 -40.26 11.64
C SER A 150 -6.62 -40.26 11.01
N ALA A 151 -7.55 -41.07 11.50
CA ALA A 151 -8.93 -41.07 11.05
C ALA A 151 -9.64 -39.73 11.32
N ALA A 152 -9.45 -39.13 12.49
CA ALA A 152 -10.01 -37.82 12.83
C ALA A 152 -9.42 -36.69 11.95
N SER A 153 -8.10 -36.70 11.71
CA SER A 153 -7.42 -35.75 10.84
C SER A 153 -7.90 -35.87 9.40
N ASN A 154 -8.01 -37.11 8.88
CA ASN A 154 -8.50 -37.37 7.53
C ASN A 154 -9.96 -36.92 7.35
N ARG A 155 -10.81 -37.13 8.36
CA ARG A 155 -12.19 -36.63 8.35
C ARG A 155 -12.24 -35.11 8.32
N LEU A 156 -11.46 -34.44 9.16
CA LEU A 156 -11.38 -32.99 9.18
C LEU A 156 -10.86 -32.44 7.84
N ALA A 157 -9.86 -33.07 7.24
CA ALA A 157 -9.36 -32.69 5.93
C ALA A 157 -10.45 -32.85 4.84
N ALA A 158 -11.23 -33.93 4.86
CA ALA A 158 -12.34 -34.14 3.95
C ALA A 158 -13.47 -33.11 4.15
N ASP A 159 -13.79 -32.76 5.40
CA ASP A 159 -14.78 -31.71 5.72
C ASP A 159 -14.31 -30.34 5.22
N VAL A 160 -13.03 -29.99 5.43
CA VAL A 160 -12.42 -28.75 4.92
C VAL A 160 -12.45 -28.72 3.39
N ALA A 161 -12.09 -29.82 2.73
CA ALA A 161 -12.14 -29.91 1.26
C ALA A 161 -13.57 -29.73 0.72
N THR A 162 -14.57 -30.37 1.37
CA THR A 162 -15.98 -30.24 0.99
C THR A 162 -16.49 -28.80 1.14
N ILE A 163 -16.13 -28.12 2.25
CA ILE A 163 -16.49 -26.72 2.47
C ILE A 163 -15.78 -25.83 1.45
N ALA A 164 -14.51 -26.07 1.18
CA ALA A 164 -13.75 -25.33 0.19
C ALA A 164 -14.31 -25.49 -1.23
N GLU A 165 -14.80 -26.68 -1.59
CA GLU A 165 -15.48 -26.93 -2.84
C GLU A 165 -16.77 -26.11 -2.97
N ARG A 166 -17.65 -26.18 -1.97
CA ARG A 166 -18.91 -25.39 -1.93
C ARG A 166 -18.67 -23.89 -1.99
N LEU A 167 -17.68 -23.39 -1.28
CA LEU A 167 -17.29 -21.97 -1.32
C LEU A 167 -16.74 -21.60 -2.71
N GLY A 168 -16.00 -22.47 -3.35
CA GLY A 168 -15.45 -22.25 -4.67
C GLY A 168 -16.49 -22.19 -5.78
N ASP A 169 -17.53 -23.00 -5.71
CA ASP A 169 -18.62 -23.01 -6.69
C ASP A 169 -19.40 -21.69 -6.72
N GLY A 170 -19.51 -21.00 -5.57
CA GLY A 170 -20.18 -19.70 -5.47
C GLY A 170 -19.28 -18.48 -5.67
N HIS A 171 -17.95 -18.60 -5.56
CA HIS A 171 -17.02 -17.46 -5.47
C HIS A 171 -16.00 -17.40 -6.60
N GLY A 172 -16.04 -18.34 -7.59
CA GLY A 172 -15.06 -18.44 -8.66
C GLY A 172 -13.73 -19.07 -8.20
N VAL A 173 -12.89 -19.43 -9.13
CA VAL A 173 -11.62 -20.13 -8.85
C VAL A 173 -10.43 -19.40 -9.47
N GLU A 174 -10.68 -18.32 -10.23
CA GLU A 174 -9.65 -17.56 -10.93
C GLU A 174 -9.21 -16.35 -10.12
N GLU A 175 -7.91 -16.10 -10.17
CA GLU A 175 -7.33 -14.88 -9.59
C GLU A 175 -7.68 -13.68 -10.45
N LEU A 176 -8.00 -12.57 -9.79
CA LEU A 176 -8.23 -11.31 -10.46
C LEU A 176 -6.90 -10.66 -10.84
N LYS A 177 -6.86 -10.09 -12.03
CA LYS A 177 -5.70 -9.33 -12.51
C LYS A 177 -5.81 -7.89 -12.03
N THR A 178 -4.66 -7.30 -11.69
CA THR A 178 -4.57 -5.86 -11.43
C THR A 178 -5.04 -5.08 -12.68
N PRO A 179 -5.83 -4.01 -12.51
CA PRO A 179 -6.28 -3.20 -13.63
C PRO A 179 -5.11 -2.67 -14.46
N PRO A 180 -5.25 -2.65 -15.80
CA PRO A 180 -4.16 -2.21 -16.66
C PRO A 180 -3.88 -0.71 -16.46
N ASP A 181 -2.64 -0.29 -16.69
CA ASP A 181 -2.22 1.13 -16.60
C ASP A 181 -3.07 2.08 -17.44
N LYS A 182 -3.69 1.59 -18.50
CA LYS A 182 -4.63 2.37 -19.31
C LYS A 182 -5.84 2.81 -18.48
N ALA A 183 -6.42 1.90 -17.70
CA ALA A 183 -7.58 2.21 -16.84
C ALA A 183 -7.21 3.21 -15.74
N LYS A 184 -6.03 3.08 -15.13
CA LYS A 184 -5.51 4.05 -14.16
C LYS A 184 -5.33 5.44 -14.81
N ARG A 185 -4.76 5.51 -16.00
CA ARG A 185 -4.61 6.80 -16.73
C ARG A 185 -5.95 7.43 -17.08
N GLU A 186 -6.93 6.64 -17.51
CA GLU A 186 -8.28 7.14 -17.81
C GLU A 186 -8.98 7.68 -16.56
N LEU A 187 -8.87 6.98 -15.42
CA LEU A 187 -9.36 7.46 -14.12
C LEU A 187 -8.74 8.83 -13.79
N ILE A 188 -7.40 8.94 -13.82
CA ILE A 188 -6.69 10.18 -13.50
C ILE A 188 -7.09 11.33 -14.42
N GLN A 189 -7.21 11.07 -15.73
CA GLN A 189 -7.62 12.09 -16.70
C GLN A 189 -9.04 12.59 -16.43
N ASN A 190 -9.99 11.69 -16.17
CA ASN A 190 -11.36 12.06 -15.89
C ASN A 190 -11.51 12.83 -14.57
N LEU A 191 -10.77 12.43 -13.53
CA LEU A 191 -10.70 13.17 -12.27
C LEU A 191 -10.07 14.56 -12.45
N ALA A 192 -9.04 14.68 -13.28
CA ALA A 192 -8.40 15.95 -13.58
C ALA A 192 -9.36 16.90 -14.32
N VAL A 193 -10.16 16.40 -15.26
CA VAL A 193 -11.19 17.21 -15.93
C VAL A 193 -12.28 17.61 -14.93
N ALA A 194 -12.75 16.67 -14.11
CA ALA A 194 -13.77 16.92 -13.11
C ALA A 194 -13.34 17.93 -12.03
N SER A 195 -12.05 17.99 -11.70
CA SER A 195 -11.49 18.95 -10.75
C SER A 195 -11.34 20.38 -11.29
N GLY A 196 -11.58 20.61 -12.58
CA GLY A 196 -11.39 21.92 -13.20
C GLY A 196 -9.92 22.24 -13.51
N MET A 197 -9.04 21.24 -13.58
CA MET A 197 -7.61 21.41 -13.89
C MET A 197 -7.37 22.25 -15.16
N ASP A 198 -8.19 22.08 -16.18
CA ASP A 198 -8.03 22.82 -17.45
C ASP A 198 -8.23 24.33 -17.25
N THR A 199 -9.13 24.75 -16.36
CA THR A 199 -9.30 26.16 -15.97
C THR A 199 -8.05 26.72 -15.33
N VAL A 200 -7.39 25.95 -14.49
CA VAL A 200 -6.12 26.34 -13.86
C VAL A 200 -4.98 26.46 -14.90
N VAL A 201 -4.87 25.50 -15.80
CA VAL A 201 -3.88 25.51 -16.89
C VAL A 201 -4.08 26.71 -17.80
N ASP A 202 -5.31 27.08 -18.13
CA ASP A 202 -5.62 28.27 -18.92
C ASP A 202 -5.37 29.56 -18.16
N ALA A 203 -5.62 29.59 -16.85
CA ALA A 203 -5.25 30.70 -15.99
C ALA A 203 -3.72 30.91 -15.99
N VAL A 204 -2.92 29.83 -15.88
CA VAL A 204 -1.45 29.90 -15.97
C VAL A 204 -1.02 30.44 -17.32
N ARG A 205 -1.61 29.97 -18.42
CA ARG A 205 -1.31 30.45 -19.79
C ARG A 205 -1.59 31.93 -19.93
N THR A 206 -2.75 32.37 -19.45
CA THR A 206 -3.22 33.76 -19.56
C THR A 206 -2.43 34.69 -18.66
N SER A 207 -2.14 34.29 -17.42
CA SER A 207 -1.31 35.06 -16.49
C SER A 207 0.09 35.30 -17.03
N TYR A 208 0.74 34.26 -17.60
CA TYR A 208 2.05 34.41 -18.21
C TYR A 208 2.04 35.41 -19.37
N ARG A 209 1.02 35.36 -20.24
CA ARG A 209 0.87 36.33 -21.35
C ARG A 209 0.65 37.75 -20.86
N LEU A 210 -0.12 37.89 -19.78
CA LEU A 210 -0.36 39.19 -19.15
C LEU A 210 0.93 39.76 -18.57
N ASP A 211 1.69 38.96 -17.81
CA ASP A 211 2.97 39.37 -17.23
C ASP A 211 4.01 39.68 -18.27
N ALA A 212 4.08 38.91 -19.39
CA ALA A 212 4.93 39.20 -20.52
C ALA A 212 4.57 40.56 -21.19
N ARG A 213 3.26 40.81 -21.42
CA ARG A 213 2.80 42.11 -21.98
C ARG A 213 3.11 43.29 -21.05
N LYS A 214 2.97 43.13 -19.73
CA LYS A 214 3.34 44.16 -18.76
C LYS A 214 4.82 44.50 -18.80
N LYS A 215 5.68 43.53 -19.12
CA LYS A 215 7.14 43.68 -19.11
C LYS A 215 7.72 44.02 -20.47
N THR A 216 7.18 43.46 -21.57
CA THR A 216 7.70 43.56 -22.92
C THR A 216 6.73 44.19 -23.92
N GLY A 217 5.61 44.73 -23.46
CA GLY A 217 4.70 45.51 -24.30
C GLY A 217 5.25 46.91 -24.67
N TRP A 218 4.75 47.49 -25.77
CA TRP A 218 5.10 48.84 -26.19
C TRP A 218 4.92 49.82 -25.04
N PRO A 219 5.95 50.67 -24.68
CA PRO A 219 5.91 51.52 -23.53
C PRO A 219 4.69 52.46 -23.42
N LEU A 220 4.22 52.97 -24.60
CA LEU A 220 3.05 53.84 -24.65
C LEU A 220 1.70 53.16 -24.39
N THR A 221 1.61 51.86 -24.62
CA THR A 221 0.33 51.09 -24.48
C THR A 221 0.34 50.07 -23.36
N ARG A 222 1.53 49.71 -22.81
CA ARG A 222 1.64 48.65 -21.77
C ARG A 222 0.91 49.00 -20.46
N TRP A 223 0.70 50.27 -20.15
CA TRP A 223 -0.02 50.70 -18.97
C TRP A 223 -1.48 50.23 -18.96
N LEU A 224 -2.12 50.08 -20.15
CA LEU A 224 -3.45 49.51 -20.28
C LEU A 224 -3.51 48.05 -19.81
N SER A 225 -2.41 47.31 -19.82
CA SER A 225 -2.35 45.95 -19.33
C SER A 225 -2.44 45.85 -17.78
N ASN A 226 -2.18 46.97 -17.07
CA ASN A 226 -2.30 47.01 -15.59
C ASN A 226 -3.75 46.97 -15.13
N PHE A 227 -4.69 47.40 -15.95
CA PHE A 227 -6.14 47.35 -15.64
C PHE A 227 -6.74 45.96 -15.82
N ARG A 228 -6.02 45.03 -16.42
CA ARG A 228 -6.51 43.65 -16.57
C ARG A 228 -6.20 42.83 -15.34
N PRO A 229 -7.21 42.26 -14.64
CA PRO A 229 -7.00 41.43 -13.48
C PRO A 229 -6.27 40.15 -13.85
N ASP A 230 -5.32 39.74 -13.00
CA ASP A 230 -4.57 38.50 -13.18
C ASP A 230 -5.45 37.28 -12.81
N PRO A 231 -5.67 36.34 -13.75
CA PRO A 231 -6.52 35.17 -13.49
C PRO A 231 -6.03 34.27 -12.36
N LEU A 232 -4.71 34.15 -12.14
CA LEU A 232 -4.16 33.35 -11.04
C LEU A 232 -4.40 33.97 -9.66
N ARG A 233 -4.44 35.30 -9.57
CA ARG A 233 -4.84 35.97 -8.33
C ARG A 233 -6.30 35.73 -8.00
N ARG A 234 -7.17 35.68 -9.00
CA ARG A 234 -8.60 35.35 -8.83
C ARG A 234 -8.81 33.94 -8.31
N LEU A 235 -7.95 33.00 -8.67
CA LEU A 235 -8.03 31.61 -8.24
C LEU A 235 -7.26 31.35 -6.91
N ASN A 236 -6.73 32.38 -6.29
CA ASN A 236 -5.90 32.28 -5.05
C ASN A 236 -4.68 31.36 -5.19
N LEU A 237 -4.16 31.18 -6.40
CA LEU A 237 -3.02 30.29 -6.68
C LEU A 237 -1.66 31.04 -6.73
N LYS A 238 -1.65 32.33 -6.40
CA LYS A 238 -0.43 33.18 -6.45
C LYS A 238 0.19 33.44 -5.07
N SER A 239 -0.54 33.18 -3.97
CA SER A 239 -0.04 33.31 -2.60
C SER A 239 0.22 31.91 -2.04
N THR A 240 1.47 31.61 -1.76
CA THR A 240 1.85 30.40 -1.01
C THR A 240 1.74 30.75 0.48
N ASP A 241 0.58 30.53 1.07
CA ASP A 241 0.43 30.64 2.52
C ASP A 241 1.18 29.52 3.24
N VAL A 242 1.67 29.85 4.43
CA VAL A 242 2.57 29.01 5.25
C VAL A 242 1.91 27.69 5.72
N ASN A 243 0.60 27.53 5.53
CA ASN A 243 -0.13 26.37 6.02
C ASN A 243 -0.81 25.58 4.86
N PRO A 244 -0.18 24.50 4.36
CA PRO A 244 -0.71 23.72 3.22
C PRO A 244 -2.12 23.16 3.41
N LYS A 245 -2.53 22.91 4.67
CA LYS A 245 -3.85 22.36 4.99
C LYS A 245 -5.00 23.36 4.87
N LEU A 246 -4.70 24.67 4.84
CA LEU A 246 -5.68 25.75 4.73
C LEU A 246 -5.75 26.34 3.31
N ASN A 247 -4.86 25.94 2.42
CA ASN A 247 -4.87 26.40 1.04
C ASN A 247 -6.03 25.74 0.28
N ARG A 248 -7.06 26.55 0.00
CA ARG A 248 -8.14 26.19 -0.92
C ARG A 248 -8.08 27.09 -2.14
N THR A 249 -8.38 26.53 -3.30
CA THR A 249 -8.53 27.35 -4.49
C THR A 249 -9.85 28.13 -4.44
N SER A 250 -9.91 29.30 -5.09
CA SER A 250 -11.16 30.01 -5.32
C SER A 250 -11.84 29.53 -6.60
N LEU A 251 -11.68 28.23 -6.94
CA LEU A 251 -12.46 27.61 -8.00
C LEU A 251 -13.93 27.54 -7.59
N PRO A 252 -14.86 27.78 -8.51
CA PRO A 252 -16.26 27.51 -8.24
C PRO A 252 -16.44 26.05 -7.78
N ALA A 253 -17.29 25.84 -6.77
CA ALA A 253 -17.59 24.48 -6.32
C ALA A 253 -17.95 23.58 -7.53
N PRO A 254 -17.45 22.33 -7.59
CA PRO A 254 -17.70 21.44 -8.72
C PRO A 254 -19.19 21.35 -8.99
N GLY A 255 -19.62 21.67 -10.21
CA GLY A 255 -21.00 21.55 -10.63
C GLY A 255 -21.48 20.10 -10.60
N LEU A 256 -22.79 19.90 -10.68
CA LEU A 256 -23.39 18.55 -10.69
C LEU A 256 -22.80 17.67 -11.80
N ALA A 257 -22.54 18.23 -12.98
CA ALA A 257 -21.93 17.50 -14.10
C ALA A 257 -20.50 17.03 -13.79
N GLN A 258 -19.69 17.87 -13.14
CA GLN A 258 -18.31 17.52 -12.75
C GLN A 258 -18.28 16.42 -11.68
N ARG A 259 -19.16 16.50 -10.69
CA ARG A 259 -19.30 15.45 -9.66
C ARG A 259 -19.74 14.13 -10.30
N ALA A 260 -20.76 14.18 -11.18
CA ALA A 260 -21.23 13.00 -11.90
C ALA A 260 -20.13 12.38 -12.78
N GLN A 261 -19.27 13.20 -13.37
CA GLN A 261 -18.12 12.74 -14.16
C GLN A 261 -17.06 12.04 -13.28
N ALA A 262 -16.74 12.60 -12.12
CA ALA A 262 -15.83 11.96 -11.15
C ALA A 262 -16.41 10.62 -10.67
N ASP A 263 -17.68 10.58 -10.26
CA ASP A 263 -18.35 9.37 -9.82
C ASP A 263 -18.42 8.30 -10.93
N SER A 264 -18.66 8.72 -12.18
CA SER A 264 -18.66 7.82 -13.33
C SER A 264 -17.27 7.24 -13.60
N ALA A 265 -16.22 8.04 -13.47
CA ALA A 265 -14.82 7.58 -13.63
C ALA A 265 -14.44 6.54 -12.57
N VAL A 266 -14.77 6.80 -11.30
CA VAL A 266 -14.53 5.86 -10.19
C VAL A 266 -15.31 4.55 -10.41
N ARG A 267 -16.57 4.65 -10.84
CA ARG A 267 -17.39 3.49 -11.14
C ARG A 267 -16.82 2.66 -12.30
N ALA A 268 -16.46 3.30 -13.40
CA ALA A 268 -15.87 2.62 -14.55
C ALA A 268 -14.57 1.90 -14.19
N TYR A 269 -13.73 2.53 -13.37
CA TYR A 269 -12.51 1.90 -12.87
C TYR A 269 -12.82 0.67 -12.01
N ALA A 270 -13.76 0.77 -11.07
CA ALA A 270 -14.17 -0.34 -10.21
C ALA A 270 -14.81 -1.50 -10.98
N GLU A 271 -15.60 -1.21 -12.01
CA GLU A 271 -16.20 -2.22 -12.90
C GLU A 271 -15.13 -2.94 -13.71
N GLY A 272 -14.16 -2.20 -14.26
CA GLY A 272 -13.02 -2.79 -14.96
C GLY A 272 -12.14 -3.65 -14.04
N ALA A 273 -11.89 -3.20 -12.81
CA ALA A 273 -11.13 -3.92 -11.81
C ALA A 273 -11.83 -5.21 -11.34
N GLY A 274 -13.16 -5.20 -11.26
CA GLY A 274 -13.99 -6.34 -10.91
C GLY A 274 -14.35 -7.26 -12.08
N ALA A 275 -13.81 -7.02 -13.27
CA ALA A 275 -14.11 -7.85 -14.45
C ALA A 275 -13.67 -9.30 -14.20
N GLY A 276 -14.61 -10.25 -14.37
CA GLY A 276 -14.39 -11.67 -14.08
C GLY A 276 -14.63 -12.09 -12.62
N ALA A 277 -14.78 -11.15 -11.68
CA ALA A 277 -15.09 -11.47 -10.29
C ALA A 277 -16.58 -11.91 -10.14
N PRO A 278 -16.88 -12.79 -9.18
CA PRO A 278 -18.26 -13.07 -8.75
C PRO A 278 -18.93 -11.82 -8.13
N GLU A 279 -20.26 -11.79 -8.15
CA GLU A 279 -21.03 -10.61 -7.70
C GLU A 279 -20.71 -10.12 -6.26
N PRO A 280 -20.49 -10.99 -5.25
CA PRO A 280 -20.10 -10.52 -3.91
C PRO A 280 -18.79 -9.72 -3.94
N TRP A 281 -17.81 -10.17 -4.72
CA TRP A 281 -16.51 -9.50 -4.85
C TRP A 281 -16.58 -8.23 -5.69
N LYS A 282 -17.38 -8.21 -6.78
CA LYS A 282 -17.65 -6.98 -7.52
C LYS A 282 -18.29 -5.92 -6.63
N ALA A 283 -19.24 -6.32 -5.78
CA ALA A 283 -19.87 -5.40 -4.83
C ALA A 283 -18.86 -4.85 -3.80
N SER A 284 -17.90 -5.69 -3.35
CA SER A 284 -16.85 -5.28 -2.43
C SER A 284 -15.86 -4.31 -3.09
N ILE A 285 -15.40 -4.61 -4.30
CA ILE A 285 -14.53 -3.72 -5.09
C ILE A 285 -15.21 -2.38 -5.36
N ARG A 286 -16.50 -2.36 -5.72
CA ARG A 286 -17.28 -1.13 -5.89
C ARG A 286 -17.39 -0.31 -4.60
N ARG A 287 -17.54 -0.97 -3.45
CA ARG A 287 -17.54 -0.31 -2.13
C ARG A 287 -16.18 0.27 -1.80
N ALA A 288 -15.12 -0.48 -1.99
CA ALA A 288 -13.75 -0.04 -1.77
C ALA A 288 -13.42 1.21 -2.59
N ALA A 289 -13.73 1.21 -3.89
CA ALA A 289 -13.52 2.35 -4.78
C ALA A 289 -14.29 3.61 -4.34
N ARG A 290 -15.45 3.45 -3.70
CA ARG A 290 -16.31 4.57 -3.25
C ARG A 290 -16.01 5.03 -1.83
N HIS A 291 -15.16 4.36 -1.11
CA HIS A 291 -14.95 4.63 0.32
C HIS A 291 -14.60 6.10 0.60
N HIS A 292 -13.76 6.69 -0.22
CA HIS A 292 -13.31 8.08 -0.09
C HIS A 292 -13.97 9.07 -1.08
N THR A 293 -15.04 8.66 -1.79
CA THR A 293 -15.66 9.52 -2.83
C THR A 293 -16.16 10.86 -2.28
N HIS A 294 -16.63 10.89 -1.03
CA HIS A 294 -17.08 12.14 -0.39
C HIS A 294 -15.97 13.15 -0.20
N GLU A 295 -14.75 12.70 0.09
CA GLU A 295 -13.58 13.55 0.33
C GLU A 295 -12.83 13.87 -0.97
N LEU A 296 -13.09 13.12 -2.02
CA LEU A 296 -12.34 13.21 -3.28
C LEU A 296 -12.34 14.62 -3.88
N PRO A 297 -13.46 15.37 -3.96
CA PRO A 297 -13.46 16.74 -4.46
C PRO A 297 -12.56 17.67 -3.65
N ASP A 298 -12.60 17.58 -2.32
CA ASP A 298 -11.79 18.43 -1.42
C ASP A 298 -10.30 18.07 -1.53
N ARG A 299 -9.97 16.77 -1.63
CA ARG A 299 -8.59 16.31 -1.83
C ARG A 299 -8.02 16.75 -3.18
N LEU A 300 -8.83 16.70 -4.24
CA LEU A 300 -8.44 17.17 -5.57
C LEU A 300 -8.21 18.69 -5.58
N ASP A 301 -9.09 19.48 -4.95
CA ASP A 301 -8.92 20.94 -4.80
C ASP A 301 -7.66 21.27 -4.00
N GLN A 302 -7.42 20.58 -2.91
CA GLN A 302 -6.20 20.74 -2.10
C GLN A 302 -4.93 20.37 -2.87
N ALA A 303 -4.98 19.32 -3.69
CA ALA A 303 -3.86 18.94 -4.55
C ALA A 303 -3.56 20.01 -5.60
N ILE A 304 -4.59 20.66 -6.18
CA ILE A 304 -4.41 21.80 -7.07
C ILE A 304 -3.76 22.97 -6.32
N ALA A 305 -4.30 23.32 -5.15
CA ALA A 305 -3.84 24.46 -4.35
C ALA A 305 -2.37 24.31 -3.90
N ASN A 306 -1.95 23.10 -3.56
CA ASN A 306 -0.60 22.79 -3.10
C ASN A 306 0.41 22.56 -4.24
N THR A 307 -0.06 22.44 -5.50
CA THR A 307 0.85 22.24 -6.63
C THR A 307 1.53 23.55 -7.00
N ASP A 308 2.87 23.60 -6.89
CA ASP A 308 3.66 24.73 -7.37
C ASP A 308 3.64 24.79 -8.92
N VAL A 309 2.71 25.58 -9.44
CA VAL A 309 2.59 25.82 -10.88
C VAL A 309 3.69 26.75 -11.44
N LYS A 310 4.66 27.21 -10.61
CA LYS A 310 5.80 28.07 -10.97
C LYS A 310 5.43 29.23 -11.89
N ALA A 311 4.24 29.79 -11.68
CA ALA A 311 3.67 30.83 -12.52
C ALA A 311 4.40 32.17 -12.40
N THR A 312 5.17 32.37 -11.32
CA THR A 312 5.74 33.67 -10.94
C THR A 312 7.13 33.95 -11.51
N LYS A 313 7.84 32.95 -12.03
CA LYS A 313 9.19 33.18 -12.57
C LYS A 313 9.10 33.79 -13.99
N GLY A 314 9.50 35.07 -14.12
CA GLY A 314 9.67 35.75 -15.40
C GLY A 314 10.68 35.03 -16.32
N ALA A 315 10.63 35.33 -17.62
CA ALA A 315 11.65 34.84 -18.54
C ALA A 315 12.85 35.82 -18.54
N TRP A 316 14.06 35.27 -18.64
CA TRP A 316 15.32 36.04 -18.60
C TRP A 316 15.41 37.13 -19.70
N TRP A 317 14.73 36.92 -20.82
CA TRP A 317 14.75 37.86 -21.99
C TRP A 317 13.83 39.07 -21.80
N TRP A 318 12.89 39.07 -20.83
CA TRP A 318 11.97 40.19 -20.62
C TRP A 318 12.68 41.50 -20.31
N PRO A 319 13.67 41.60 -19.41
CA PRO A 319 14.37 42.84 -19.14
C PRO A 319 15.13 43.33 -20.37
N LEU A 320 15.75 42.41 -21.14
CA LEU A 320 16.47 42.78 -22.35
C LEU A 320 15.57 43.48 -23.39
N VAL A 321 14.42 42.85 -23.70
CA VAL A 321 13.44 43.45 -24.61
C VAL A 321 12.93 44.80 -24.11
N SER A 322 12.66 44.90 -22.78
CA SER A 322 12.19 46.13 -22.17
C SER A 322 13.21 47.29 -22.33
N VAL A 323 14.52 47.05 -22.15
CA VAL A 323 15.58 48.04 -22.34
C VAL A 323 15.64 48.51 -23.80
N ILE A 324 15.64 47.56 -24.74
CA ILE A 324 15.70 47.91 -26.17
C ILE A 324 14.45 48.71 -26.58
N GLN A 325 13.26 48.40 -26.07
CA GLN A 325 12.04 49.16 -26.34
C GLN A 325 12.10 50.58 -25.78
N TRP A 326 12.64 50.77 -24.56
CA TRP A 326 12.85 52.11 -24.03
C TRP A 326 13.86 52.91 -24.85
N MET A 327 14.96 52.31 -25.31
CA MET A 327 15.93 52.94 -26.20
C MET A 327 15.27 53.37 -27.53
N SER A 328 14.48 52.46 -28.09
CA SER A 328 13.76 52.71 -29.34
C SER A 328 12.75 53.88 -29.22
N LEU A 329 12.02 53.92 -28.08
CA LEU A 329 11.12 55.02 -27.76
C LEU A 329 11.90 56.36 -27.56
N ALA A 330 13.00 56.31 -26.82
CA ALA A 330 13.84 57.50 -26.61
C ALA A 330 14.39 58.05 -27.96
N THR A 331 14.86 57.17 -28.84
CA THR A 331 15.32 57.55 -30.20
C THR A 331 14.20 58.19 -31.03
N ALA A 332 12.99 57.59 -31.02
CA ALA A 332 11.84 58.14 -31.72
C ALA A 332 11.42 59.53 -31.12
N LEU A 333 11.42 59.64 -29.81
CA LEU A 333 11.06 60.88 -29.12
C LEU A 333 12.08 62.00 -29.41
N THR A 334 13.37 61.69 -29.38
CA THR A 334 14.45 62.62 -29.76
C THR A 334 14.30 63.12 -31.18
N GLY A 335 14.01 62.18 -32.14
CA GLY A 335 13.73 62.55 -33.51
C GLY A 335 12.51 63.44 -33.69
N ALA A 336 11.41 63.13 -32.96
CA ALA A 336 10.20 63.94 -32.95
C ALA A 336 10.42 65.37 -32.41
N LEU A 337 11.10 65.43 -31.24
CA LEU A 337 11.41 66.72 -30.61
C LEU A 337 12.33 67.59 -31.47
N TRP A 338 13.30 66.95 -32.14
CA TRP A 338 14.18 67.67 -33.08
C TRP A 338 13.41 68.20 -34.27
N LEU A 339 12.53 67.39 -34.88
CA LEU A 339 11.65 67.85 -35.97
C LEU A 339 10.71 68.98 -35.49
N ALA A 340 10.15 68.86 -34.32
CA ALA A 340 9.30 69.89 -33.75
C ALA A 340 10.07 71.20 -33.49
N ALA A 341 11.31 71.13 -33.01
CA ALA A 341 12.19 72.27 -32.83
C ALA A 341 12.52 72.95 -34.17
N LEU A 342 12.86 72.18 -35.19
CA LEU A 342 13.10 72.73 -36.55
C LEU A 342 11.84 73.39 -37.13
N ALA A 343 10.66 72.79 -36.97
CA ALA A 343 9.39 73.39 -37.39
C ALA A 343 9.08 74.68 -36.68
N ALA A 344 9.31 74.75 -35.33
CA ALA A 344 9.08 75.92 -34.52
C ALA A 344 10.00 77.06 -34.93
N VAL A 345 11.28 76.81 -35.17
CA VAL A 345 12.26 77.83 -35.63
C VAL A 345 11.92 78.34 -37.03
N GLN A 346 11.47 77.40 -37.90
CA GLN A 346 11.05 77.83 -39.23
C GLN A 346 9.79 78.73 -39.21
N TYR A 347 8.87 78.40 -38.31
CA TYR A 347 7.68 79.23 -38.07
C TYR A 347 8.04 80.60 -37.53
N LEU A 348 9.07 80.70 -36.68
CA LEU A 348 9.62 81.99 -36.19
C LEU A 348 10.50 82.72 -37.14
N GLN A 349 10.68 82.25 -38.44
CA GLN A 349 11.46 82.81 -39.49
C GLN A 349 12.95 82.95 -39.18
N PHE A 350 13.52 82.17 -38.25
CA PHE A 350 14.95 82.09 -38.06
C PHE A 350 15.63 81.16 -39.04
N SER A 351 16.74 81.55 -39.69
CA SER A 351 17.49 80.68 -40.55
C SER A 351 18.45 79.78 -39.75
N LEU A 352 18.15 78.53 -39.62
CA LEU A 352 19.08 77.51 -39.11
C LEU A 352 19.75 76.75 -40.22
N PRO A 353 20.97 76.22 -39.96
CA PRO A 353 21.59 75.31 -40.94
C PRO A 353 20.71 74.07 -41.09
N PRO A 354 20.62 73.53 -42.32
CA PRO A 354 19.78 72.36 -42.57
C PRO A 354 20.25 71.16 -41.79
N ALA A 355 19.30 70.35 -41.26
CA ALA A 355 19.64 69.14 -40.54
C ALA A 355 20.53 68.18 -41.38
N PRO A 356 21.50 67.50 -40.77
CA PRO A 356 22.31 66.52 -41.43
C PRO A 356 21.42 65.49 -42.14
N ARG A 357 21.81 65.12 -43.40
CA ARG A 357 21.08 64.15 -44.24
C ARG A 357 21.92 62.91 -44.50
N VAL A 358 21.28 61.74 -44.39
CA VAL A 358 21.84 60.43 -44.79
C VAL A 358 21.00 59.95 -45.95
N GLU A 359 21.64 59.72 -47.13
CA GLU A 359 20.97 59.33 -48.42
C GLU A 359 19.75 60.22 -48.74
N GLY A 360 19.88 61.54 -48.52
CA GLY A 360 18.82 62.51 -48.82
C GLY A 360 17.72 62.65 -47.78
N ILE A 361 17.63 61.79 -46.76
CA ILE A 361 16.64 61.85 -45.65
C ILE A 361 17.24 62.57 -44.46
N PRO A 362 16.53 63.53 -43.84
CA PRO A 362 16.97 64.16 -42.60
C PRO A 362 17.14 63.16 -41.48
N VAL A 363 18.25 63.23 -40.69
CA VAL A 363 18.56 62.35 -39.57
C VAL A 363 17.43 62.32 -38.54
N PRO A 364 16.79 63.44 -38.11
CA PRO A 364 15.68 63.37 -37.18
C PRO A 364 14.47 62.60 -37.70
N THR A 365 14.19 62.61 -38.99
CA THR A 365 13.11 61.80 -39.63
C THR A 365 13.48 60.33 -39.59
N LEU A 366 14.73 59.96 -39.89
CA LEU A 366 15.25 58.62 -39.78
C LEU A 366 15.14 58.07 -38.33
N MET A 367 15.56 58.87 -37.35
CA MET A 367 15.45 58.50 -35.93
C MET A 367 14.00 58.24 -35.52
N LEU A 368 13.06 59.07 -35.95
CA LEU A 368 11.63 58.88 -35.64
C LEU A 368 11.10 57.60 -36.27
N ILE A 369 11.32 57.40 -37.57
CA ILE A 369 10.81 56.23 -38.29
C ILE A 369 11.43 54.95 -37.78
N LEU A 370 12.77 54.87 -37.66
CA LEU A 370 13.47 53.69 -37.20
C LEU A 370 13.12 53.37 -35.74
N GLY A 371 12.99 54.37 -34.86
CA GLY A 371 12.59 54.16 -33.51
C GLY A 371 11.19 53.58 -33.38
N ILE A 372 10.22 54.09 -34.14
CA ILE A 372 8.85 53.56 -34.14
C ILE A 372 8.81 52.15 -34.72
N LEU A 373 9.47 51.95 -35.88
CA LEU A 373 9.50 50.64 -36.57
C LEU A 373 10.14 49.55 -35.72
N LEU A 374 11.30 49.85 -35.13
CA LEU A 374 11.98 48.91 -34.23
C LEU A 374 11.12 48.54 -33.01
N GLY A 375 10.50 49.54 -32.38
CA GLY A 375 9.59 49.30 -31.27
C GLY A 375 8.38 48.46 -31.61
N LEU A 376 7.78 48.67 -32.81
CA LEU A 376 6.66 47.88 -33.32
C LEU A 376 7.06 46.43 -33.58
N VAL A 377 8.19 46.24 -34.31
CA VAL A 377 8.73 44.89 -34.62
C VAL A 377 9.02 44.11 -33.32
N LEU A 378 9.69 44.75 -32.35
CA LEU A 378 9.97 44.15 -31.05
C LEU A 378 8.68 43.82 -30.28
N GLY A 379 7.66 44.67 -30.37
CA GLY A 379 6.35 44.43 -29.80
C GLY A 379 5.68 43.16 -30.36
N VAL A 380 5.73 43.01 -31.67
CA VAL A 380 5.19 41.80 -32.35
C VAL A 380 5.99 40.56 -32.01
N LEU A 381 7.32 40.62 -32.12
CA LEU A 381 8.20 39.48 -31.81
C LEU A 381 8.07 39.01 -30.34
N SER A 382 8.03 39.96 -29.38
CA SER A 382 7.82 39.64 -27.98
C SER A 382 6.44 39.03 -27.74
N GLY A 383 5.40 39.46 -28.49
CA GLY A 383 4.07 38.86 -28.44
C GLY A 383 4.04 37.41 -28.90
N ILE A 384 4.79 37.10 -29.97
CA ILE A 384 4.95 35.71 -30.47
C ILE A 384 5.72 34.86 -29.46
N ALA A 385 6.86 35.37 -28.96
CA ALA A 385 7.66 34.68 -27.95
C ALA A 385 6.86 34.43 -26.65
N ALA A 386 6.01 35.37 -26.24
CA ALA A 386 5.11 35.18 -25.08
C ALA A 386 4.04 34.11 -25.31
N ARG A 387 3.53 33.97 -26.57
CA ARG A 387 2.58 32.86 -26.90
C ARG A 387 3.25 31.51 -26.80
N VAL A 388 4.43 31.34 -27.36
CA VAL A 388 5.21 30.09 -27.33
C VAL A 388 5.60 29.76 -25.90
N GLY A 389 6.14 30.73 -25.16
CA GLY A 389 6.51 30.56 -23.76
C GLY A 389 5.33 30.19 -22.84
N SER A 390 4.15 30.77 -23.10
CA SER A 390 2.93 30.45 -22.35
C SER A 390 2.48 29.02 -22.55
N SER A 391 2.62 28.49 -23.78
CA SER A 391 2.27 27.09 -24.08
C SER A 391 3.23 26.11 -23.38
N GLY A 392 4.52 26.42 -23.30
CA GLY A 392 5.50 25.65 -22.55
C GLY A 392 5.20 25.63 -21.04
N ARG A 393 4.80 26.79 -20.47
CA ARG A 393 4.42 26.90 -19.07
C ARG A 393 3.13 26.12 -18.77
N ALA A 394 2.12 26.25 -19.61
CA ALA A 394 0.86 25.51 -19.50
C ALA A 394 1.10 23.99 -19.51
N ARG A 395 1.98 23.49 -20.40
CA ARG A 395 2.35 22.06 -20.44
C ARG A 395 3.04 21.60 -19.15
N LYS A 396 3.96 22.40 -18.60
CA LYS A 396 4.61 22.07 -17.32
C LYS A 396 3.64 22.07 -16.16
N ALA A 397 2.75 23.06 -16.08
CA ALA A 397 1.69 23.13 -15.06
C ALA A 397 0.75 21.93 -15.18
N ARG A 398 0.31 21.58 -16.39
CA ARG A 398 -0.53 20.40 -16.64
C ARG A 398 0.14 19.11 -16.15
N LYS A 399 1.43 18.92 -16.45
CA LYS A 399 2.18 17.74 -15.99
C LYS A 399 2.27 17.67 -14.48
N ALA A 400 2.55 18.78 -13.80
CA ALA A 400 2.62 18.85 -12.36
C ALA A 400 1.25 18.56 -11.70
N LEU A 401 0.18 19.16 -12.21
CA LEU A 401 -1.18 18.93 -11.74
C LEU A 401 -1.63 17.49 -11.97
N LEU A 402 -1.36 16.90 -13.14
CA LEU A 402 -1.66 15.48 -13.39
C LEU A 402 -0.91 14.56 -12.43
N GLY A 403 0.34 14.87 -12.07
CA GLY A 403 1.08 14.12 -11.05
C GLY A 403 0.43 14.19 -9.68
N ALA A 404 -0.02 15.39 -9.26
CA ALA A 404 -0.74 15.57 -8.00
C ALA A 404 -2.10 14.84 -7.99
N MET A 405 -2.84 14.89 -9.12
CA MET A 405 -4.10 14.13 -9.28
C MET A 405 -3.87 12.63 -9.25
N ALA A 406 -2.77 12.15 -9.85
CA ALA A 406 -2.41 10.75 -9.83
C ALA A 406 -2.19 10.25 -8.40
N ALA A 407 -1.49 11.02 -7.55
CA ALA A 407 -1.28 10.66 -6.15
C ALA A 407 -2.60 10.56 -5.37
N VAL A 408 -3.53 11.51 -5.59
CA VAL A 408 -4.86 11.46 -4.95
C VAL A 408 -5.68 10.27 -5.46
N ALA A 409 -5.65 9.99 -6.77
CA ALA A 409 -6.37 8.86 -7.35
C ALA A 409 -5.83 7.51 -6.86
N GLU A 410 -4.50 7.40 -6.72
CA GLU A 410 -3.84 6.21 -6.17
C GLU A 410 -4.31 5.96 -4.74
N GLU A 411 -4.15 6.93 -3.84
CA GLU A 411 -4.51 6.80 -2.43
C GLU A 411 -6.02 6.57 -2.20
N ALA A 412 -6.87 7.34 -2.90
CA ALA A 412 -8.30 7.36 -2.62
C ALA A 412 -9.09 6.27 -3.35
N VAL A 413 -8.60 5.75 -4.48
CA VAL A 413 -9.36 4.83 -5.34
C VAL A 413 -8.58 3.57 -5.67
N VAL A 414 -7.33 3.71 -6.13
CA VAL A 414 -6.55 2.58 -6.66
C VAL A 414 -6.12 1.65 -5.53
N ASP A 415 -5.47 2.18 -4.49
CA ASP A 415 -4.99 1.39 -3.35
C ASP A 415 -6.10 0.59 -2.64
N PRO A 416 -7.28 1.17 -2.34
CA PRO A 416 -8.40 0.41 -1.78
C PRO A 416 -8.90 -0.71 -2.70
N VAL A 417 -8.93 -0.48 -4.01
CA VAL A 417 -9.33 -1.49 -5.00
C VAL A 417 -8.31 -2.60 -5.10
N ASP A 418 -7.02 -2.26 -5.19
CA ASP A 418 -5.93 -3.23 -5.26
C ASP A 418 -5.83 -4.06 -3.96
N ALA A 419 -6.10 -3.48 -2.80
CA ALA A 419 -6.20 -4.21 -1.53
C ALA A 419 -7.32 -5.25 -1.55
N GLU A 420 -8.46 -4.93 -2.16
CA GLU A 420 -9.59 -5.85 -2.27
C GLU A 420 -9.33 -6.97 -3.29
N ILE A 421 -8.67 -6.66 -4.42
CA ILE A 421 -8.20 -7.67 -5.38
C ILE A 421 -7.22 -8.63 -4.71
N ASN A 422 -6.27 -8.12 -3.94
CA ASN A 422 -5.30 -8.94 -3.21
C ASN A 422 -5.99 -9.84 -2.18
N ARG A 423 -7.02 -9.35 -1.47
CA ARG A 423 -7.82 -10.13 -0.53
C ARG A 423 -8.56 -11.26 -1.24
N HIS A 424 -9.16 -10.99 -2.41
CA HIS A 424 -9.76 -12.01 -3.26
C HIS A 424 -8.74 -13.09 -3.66
N ASN A 425 -7.58 -12.69 -4.16
CA ASN A 425 -6.55 -13.62 -4.62
C ASN A 425 -5.99 -14.47 -3.47
N GLN A 426 -5.82 -13.90 -2.27
CA GLN A 426 -5.47 -14.64 -1.06
C GLN A 426 -6.55 -15.66 -0.68
N PHE A 427 -7.83 -15.31 -0.79
CA PHE A 427 -8.94 -16.21 -0.55
C PHE A 427 -8.94 -17.37 -1.54
N ILE A 428 -8.77 -17.11 -2.84
CA ILE A 428 -8.66 -18.13 -3.87
C ILE A 428 -7.45 -19.06 -3.63
N GLY A 429 -6.30 -18.48 -3.26
CA GLY A 429 -5.11 -19.25 -2.90
C GLY A 429 -5.33 -20.15 -1.68
N ALA A 430 -6.07 -19.69 -0.67
CA ALA A 430 -6.46 -20.49 0.49
C ALA A 430 -7.42 -21.63 0.11
N LEU A 431 -8.42 -21.34 -0.73
CA LEU A 431 -9.35 -22.36 -1.25
C LEU A 431 -8.62 -23.47 -2.05
N ARG A 432 -7.68 -23.09 -2.90
CA ARG A 432 -6.88 -24.08 -3.65
C ARG A 432 -6.09 -24.98 -2.72
N ARG A 433 -5.44 -24.43 -1.68
CA ARG A 433 -4.71 -25.24 -0.68
C ARG A 433 -5.62 -26.16 0.14
N ALA A 434 -6.85 -25.74 0.39
CA ALA A 434 -7.82 -26.52 1.15
C ALA A 434 -8.45 -27.66 0.34
N ARG A 435 -8.41 -27.57 -0.99
CA ARG A 435 -8.89 -28.62 -1.89
C ARG A 435 -7.86 -29.74 -2.14
N GLY A 436 -6.58 -29.52 -1.80
CA GLY A 436 -5.45 -30.44 -1.99
C GLY A 436 -4.65 -30.04 -3.20
#